data_68567d7a5b48b7b0245fc79ab2710160
#
_entry.id   68567d7a5b48b7b0245fc79ab2710160
#
_cell.length_a   1.000
_cell.length_b   1.000
_cell.length_c   1.000
_cell.angle_alpha   90.00
_cell.angle_beta   90.00
_cell.angle_gamma   90.00
#
_symmetry.space_group_name_H-M   'P 1'
#
loop_
_entity.id
_entity.type
_entity.pdbx_description
1 polymer ?
#
loop_
_entity_poly.entity_id
_entity_poly.type
_entity_poly.pdbx_seq_one_letter_code
_entity_poly.pdbx_strand_id
1 'polypeptide(L)'
;MSLNIIEMLSVLGMNISISDVSMATILLLTIIQISPIDFNPLSVILSIIGRELNKEVIDRVDKIEKLGESNSEGLIKLSYEISETRARNSRSRILEFDDDLLHNVAKSRESFDHIMLDITYYEHFCRRHPDFHNHIADIATSHIVETYKSRLSRNDFLK
;
A
#
# COMPACT_ATOMS: atom_id res chain seq x y z
N MET A 1 40.70 0.97 -38.48
CA MET A 1 41.76 2.00 -38.28
C MET A 1 41.63 2.42 -36.83
N SER A 2 42.39 1.78 -35.91
CA SER A 2 42.35 2.09 -34.48
C SER A 2 43.30 3.27 -34.23
N LEU A 3 42.70 4.44 -33.95
CA LEU A 3 43.47 5.59 -33.49
C LEU A 3 44.12 5.22 -32.15
N ASN A 4 45.43 5.39 -32.08
CA ASN A 4 46.20 5.16 -30.87
C ASN A 4 45.83 6.24 -29.83
N ILE A 5 45.58 5.86 -28.57
CA ILE A 5 45.18 6.79 -27.50
C ILE A 5 46.11 8.01 -27.39
N ILE A 6 47.39 7.84 -27.73
CA ILE A 6 48.39 8.90 -27.75
C ILE A 6 48.08 9.94 -28.84
N GLU A 7 47.60 9.54 -30.03
CA GLU A 7 47.21 10.47 -31.10
C GLU A 7 45.94 11.26 -30.73
N MET A 8 44.99 10.62 -30.03
CA MET A 8 43.78 11.27 -29.53
C MET A 8 44.08 12.35 -28.47
N LEU A 9 45.05 12.11 -27.60
CA LEU A 9 45.49 13.06 -26.59
C LEU A 9 46.28 14.24 -27.17
N SER A 10 47.02 14.02 -28.24
CA SER A 10 47.73 15.10 -28.95
C SER A 10 46.76 16.08 -29.66
N VAL A 11 45.62 15.61 -30.14
CA VAL A 11 44.55 16.43 -30.73
C VAL A 11 43.88 17.32 -29.67
N LEU A 12 43.88 16.92 -28.41
CA LEU A 12 43.38 17.70 -27.26
C LEU A 12 44.38 18.73 -26.72
N GLY A 13 45.54 18.93 -27.41
CA GLY A 13 46.59 19.90 -27.01
C GLY A 13 47.37 19.46 -25.76
N MET A 14 47.28 18.22 -25.35
CA MET A 14 48.03 17.63 -24.22
C MET A 14 49.26 16.91 -24.77
N ASN A 15 50.43 17.57 -24.70
CA ASN A 15 51.70 16.99 -25.12
C ASN A 15 52.25 16.05 -24.01
N ILE A 16 51.64 14.87 -23.90
CA ILE A 16 52.01 13.89 -22.88
C ILE A 16 53.11 12.98 -23.44
N SER A 17 54.30 13.08 -22.86
CA SER A 17 55.44 12.23 -23.20
C SER A 17 55.24 10.83 -22.57
N ILE A 18 55.82 9.80 -23.20
CA ILE A 18 55.84 8.42 -22.65
C ILE A 18 56.49 8.40 -21.24
N SER A 19 57.40 9.30 -20.97
CA SER A 19 58.02 9.48 -19.67
C SER A 19 57.01 10.01 -18.61
N ASP A 20 56.11 10.88 -19.02
CA ASP A 20 55.07 11.45 -18.10
C ASP A 20 54.05 10.41 -17.72
N VAL A 21 53.64 9.56 -18.67
CA VAL A 21 52.74 8.43 -18.42
C VAL A 21 53.41 7.40 -17.49
N SER A 22 54.67 7.10 -17.70
CA SER A 22 55.41 6.16 -16.82
C SER A 22 55.62 6.73 -15.43
N MET A 23 55.94 8.02 -15.27
CA MET A 23 56.05 8.69 -13.97
C MET A 23 54.70 8.74 -13.25
N ALA A 24 53.63 9.06 -13.92
CA ALA A 24 52.27 9.06 -13.34
C ALA A 24 51.85 7.65 -12.88
N THR A 25 52.20 6.63 -13.67
CA THR A 25 51.90 5.22 -13.30
C THR A 25 52.70 4.79 -12.09
N ILE A 26 54.00 5.11 -12.01
CA ILE A 26 54.86 4.81 -10.86
C ILE A 26 54.34 5.54 -9.62
N LEU A 27 53.99 6.81 -9.70
CA LEU A 27 53.41 7.59 -8.61
C LEU A 27 52.09 6.97 -8.11
N LEU A 28 51.24 6.56 -9.02
CA LEU A 28 49.96 5.90 -8.66
C LEU A 28 50.18 4.59 -7.97
N LEU A 29 51.14 3.77 -8.41
CA LEU A 29 51.49 2.50 -7.79
C LEU A 29 52.16 2.70 -6.42
N THR A 30 52.97 3.74 -6.23
CA THR A 30 53.59 4.06 -4.94
C THR A 30 52.53 4.55 -3.92
N ILE A 31 51.58 5.32 -4.33
CA ILE A 31 50.45 5.77 -3.45
C ILE A 31 49.64 4.55 -2.98
N ILE A 32 49.41 3.59 -3.87
CA ILE A 32 48.68 2.35 -3.53
C ILE A 32 49.46 1.52 -2.52
N GLN A 33 50.80 1.47 -2.58
CA GLN A 33 51.62 0.69 -1.68
C GLN A 33 51.83 1.33 -0.29
N ILE A 34 51.71 2.65 -0.14
CA ILE A 34 52.00 3.38 1.10
C ILE A 34 50.69 3.60 1.93
N SER A 35 49.54 3.40 1.33
CA SER A 35 48.26 3.63 2.01
C SER A 35 47.95 2.47 2.98
N PRO A 36 47.92 2.70 4.31
CA PRO A 36 47.53 1.69 5.30
C PRO A 36 46.00 1.44 5.33
N ILE A 37 45.28 2.07 4.44
CA ILE A 37 43.84 1.89 4.29
C ILE A 37 43.61 0.86 3.19
N ASP A 38 42.76 -0.13 3.43
CA ASP A 38 42.25 -1.08 2.42
C ASP A 38 41.45 -0.35 1.34
N PHE A 39 42.11 0.61 0.69
CA PHE A 39 41.52 1.36 -0.42
C PHE A 39 41.72 0.52 -1.69
N ASN A 40 40.71 -0.24 -2.04
CA ASN A 40 40.68 -0.94 -3.31
C ASN A 40 40.15 0.02 -4.38
N PRO A 41 41.04 0.70 -5.15
CA PRO A 41 40.63 1.68 -6.15
C PRO A 41 39.76 1.03 -7.25
N LEU A 42 39.98 -0.27 -7.49
CA LEU A 42 39.20 -1.02 -8.45
C LEU A 42 37.73 -1.17 -8.01
N SER A 43 37.49 -1.38 -6.73
CA SER A 43 36.12 -1.48 -6.19
C SER A 43 35.37 -0.17 -6.29
N VAL A 44 36.07 0.95 -6.07
CA VAL A 44 35.46 2.30 -6.22
C VAL A 44 35.12 2.58 -7.67
N ILE A 45 36.05 2.31 -8.61
CA ILE A 45 35.80 2.49 -10.04
C ILE A 45 34.65 1.59 -10.51
N LEU A 46 34.65 0.32 -10.13
CA LEU A 46 33.56 -0.62 -10.46
C LEU A 46 32.23 -0.19 -9.84
N SER A 47 32.22 0.38 -8.64
CA SER A 47 31.01 0.90 -8.00
C SER A 47 30.44 2.13 -8.73
N ILE A 48 31.31 3.01 -9.23
CA ILE A 48 30.90 4.19 -10.00
C ILE A 48 30.35 3.76 -11.36
N ILE A 49 31.08 2.89 -12.08
CA ILE A 49 30.63 2.35 -13.37
C ILE A 49 29.33 1.56 -13.23
N GLY A 50 29.25 0.70 -12.20
CA GLY A 50 28.05 -0.08 -11.92
C GLY A 50 26.85 0.79 -11.59
N ARG A 51 27.03 1.89 -10.87
CA ARG A 51 25.98 2.83 -10.53
C ARG A 51 25.49 3.59 -11.77
N GLU A 52 26.38 4.04 -12.65
CA GLU A 52 26.02 4.74 -13.88
C GLU A 52 25.32 3.82 -14.89
N LEU A 53 25.80 2.58 -15.05
CA LEU A 53 25.17 1.57 -15.91
C LEU A 53 23.79 1.14 -15.44
N ASN A 54 23.55 1.16 -14.11
CA ASN A 54 22.29 0.73 -13.53
C ASN A 54 21.36 1.89 -13.16
N LYS A 55 21.74 3.14 -13.46
CA LYS A 55 20.96 4.33 -13.09
C LYS A 55 19.52 4.26 -13.57
N GLU A 56 19.32 3.90 -14.84
CA GLU A 56 17.97 3.74 -15.39
C GLU A 56 17.16 2.66 -14.66
N VAL A 57 17.80 1.55 -14.27
CA VAL A 57 17.15 0.47 -13.53
C VAL A 57 16.79 0.96 -12.13
N ILE A 58 17.69 1.67 -11.44
CA ILE A 58 17.45 2.25 -10.12
C ILE A 58 16.29 3.23 -10.18
N ASP A 59 16.28 4.17 -11.12
CA ASP A 59 15.21 5.15 -11.31
C ASP A 59 13.85 4.48 -11.58
N ARG A 60 13.84 3.35 -12.30
CA ARG A 60 12.62 2.57 -12.55
C ARG A 60 12.16 1.83 -11.30
N VAL A 61 13.08 1.30 -10.51
CA VAL A 61 12.76 0.63 -9.24
C VAL A 61 12.16 1.63 -8.25
N ASP A 62 12.78 2.81 -8.07
CA ASP A 62 12.26 3.88 -7.22
C ASP A 62 10.85 4.34 -7.65
N LYS A 63 10.63 4.40 -8.96
CA LYS A 63 9.30 4.75 -9.49
C LYS A 63 8.27 3.66 -9.20
N ILE A 64 8.65 2.38 -9.33
CA ILE A 64 7.77 1.25 -9.02
C ILE A 64 7.44 1.22 -7.53
N GLU A 65 8.42 1.46 -6.67
CA GLU A 65 8.24 1.52 -5.22
C GLU A 65 7.23 2.62 -4.83
N LYS A 66 7.42 3.84 -5.32
CA LYS A 66 6.47 4.96 -5.11
C LYS A 66 5.07 4.66 -5.63
N LEU A 67 4.95 4.01 -6.78
CA LEU A 67 3.65 3.57 -7.32
C LEU A 67 3.03 2.48 -6.44
N GLY A 68 3.84 1.56 -5.91
CA GLY A 68 3.41 0.53 -4.98
C GLY A 68 2.85 1.11 -3.68
N GLU A 69 3.55 2.08 -3.10
CA GLU A 69 3.10 2.80 -1.89
C GLU A 69 1.77 3.54 -2.15
N SER A 70 1.72 4.34 -3.21
CA SER A 70 0.50 5.09 -3.60
C SER A 70 -0.69 4.17 -3.86
N ASN A 71 -0.47 3.03 -4.53
CA ASN A 71 -1.52 2.04 -4.76
C ASN A 71 -1.98 1.38 -3.45
N SER A 72 -1.05 1.10 -2.53
CA SER A 72 -1.37 0.54 -1.22
C SER A 72 -2.26 1.49 -0.41
N GLU A 73 -1.90 2.78 -0.35
CA GLU A 73 -2.71 3.80 0.30
C GLU A 73 -4.10 3.93 -0.35
N GLY A 74 -4.16 3.93 -1.68
CA GLY A 74 -5.41 3.94 -2.43
C GLY A 74 -6.32 2.75 -2.12
N LEU A 75 -5.75 1.54 -2.01
CA LEU A 75 -6.48 0.32 -1.65
C LEU A 75 -7.02 0.37 -0.22
N ILE A 76 -6.24 0.88 0.74
CA ILE A 76 -6.68 1.05 2.13
C ILE A 76 -7.87 2.00 2.19
N LYS A 77 -7.79 3.15 1.51
CA LYS A 77 -8.86 4.14 1.44
C LYS A 77 -10.12 3.55 0.81
N LEU A 78 -9.97 2.88 -0.34
CA LEU A 78 -11.09 2.23 -1.03
C LEU A 78 -11.75 1.15 -0.17
N SER A 79 -10.96 0.34 0.52
CA SER A 79 -11.47 -0.68 1.45
C SER A 79 -12.29 -0.08 2.58
N TYR A 80 -11.83 1.07 3.13
CA TYR A 80 -12.59 1.81 4.14
C TYR A 80 -13.92 2.33 3.57
N GLU A 81 -13.89 3.00 2.40
CA GLU A 81 -15.10 3.57 1.76
C GLU A 81 -16.14 2.49 1.44
N ILE A 82 -15.70 1.32 0.96
CA ILE A 82 -16.58 0.16 0.72
C ILE A 82 -17.21 -0.31 2.02
N SER A 83 -16.40 -0.44 3.08
CA SER A 83 -16.87 -0.91 4.39
C SER A 83 -17.85 0.08 5.03
N GLU A 84 -17.58 1.38 4.92
CA GLU A 84 -18.46 2.45 5.39
C GLU A 84 -19.78 2.46 4.61
N THR A 85 -19.72 2.37 3.28
CA THR A 85 -20.92 2.32 2.42
C THR A 85 -21.79 1.11 2.78
N ARG A 86 -21.19 -0.05 3.00
CA ARG A 86 -21.92 -1.24 3.44
C ARG A 86 -22.57 -1.04 4.81
N ALA A 87 -21.87 -0.41 5.76
CA ALA A 87 -22.42 -0.12 7.08
C ALA A 87 -23.60 0.88 7.00
N ARG A 88 -23.52 1.89 6.14
CA ARG A 88 -24.63 2.82 5.86
C ARG A 88 -25.84 2.09 5.28
N ASN A 89 -25.63 1.18 4.34
CA ASN A 89 -26.69 0.39 3.74
C ASN A 89 -27.33 -0.58 4.75
N SER A 90 -26.52 -1.24 5.58
CA SER A 90 -27.03 -2.11 6.66
C SER A 90 -27.86 -1.30 7.66
N ARG A 91 -27.38 -0.11 8.08
CA ARG A 91 -28.17 0.79 8.93
C ARG A 91 -29.51 1.16 8.30
N SER A 92 -29.52 1.51 7.02
CA SER A 92 -30.75 1.87 6.32
C SER A 92 -31.76 0.71 6.34
N ARG A 93 -31.32 -0.52 6.05
CA ARG A 93 -32.16 -1.72 6.09
C ARG A 93 -32.66 -2.05 7.51
N ILE A 94 -31.84 -1.82 8.53
CA ILE A 94 -32.24 -1.99 9.92
C ILE A 94 -33.40 -1.07 10.27
N LEU A 95 -33.28 0.21 9.93
CA LEU A 95 -34.33 1.21 10.19
C LEU A 95 -35.61 0.92 9.42
N GLU A 96 -35.47 0.55 8.13
CA GLU A 96 -36.62 0.17 7.29
C GLU A 96 -37.31 -1.10 7.80
N PHE A 97 -36.54 -2.10 8.23
CA PHE A 97 -37.10 -3.33 8.79
C PHE A 97 -37.85 -3.07 10.10
N ASP A 98 -37.30 -2.20 10.94
CA ASP A 98 -37.94 -1.79 12.19
C ASP A 98 -39.25 -1.03 11.94
N ASP A 99 -39.24 -0.10 10.99
CA ASP A 99 -40.44 0.63 10.57
C ASP A 99 -41.53 -0.31 10.06
N ASP A 100 -41.17 -1.30 9.25
CA ASP A 100 -42.08 -2.36 8.81
C ASP A 100 -42.69 -3.14 10.01
N LEU A 101 -41.89 -3.46 11.01
CA LEU A 101 -42.39 -4.14 12.22
C LEU A 101 -43.38 -3.26 13.01
N LEU A 102 -43.09 -1.97 13.14
CA LEU A 102 -43.96 -1.00 13.80
C LEU A 102 -45.30 -0.85 13.07
N HIS A 103 -45.28 -0.99 11.74
CA HIS A 103 -46.50 -1.01 10.91
C HIS A 103 -47.16 -2.39 10.80
N ASN A 104 -46.76 -3.36 11.63
CA ASN A 104 -47.26 -4.72 11.64
C ASN A 104 -47.13 -5.48 10.30
N VAL A 105 -46.11 -5.13 9.50
CA VAL A 105 -45.79 -5.89 8.29
C VAL A 105 -45.27 -7.28 8.69
N ALA A 106 -45.94 -8.31 8.20
CA ALA A 106 -45.53 -9.68 8.52
C ALA A 106 -44.20 -10.03 7.83
N LYS A 107 -43.26 -10.58 8.58
CA LYS A 107 -41.95 -10.99 8.11
C LYS A 107 -41.74 -12.49 8.29
N SER A 108 -41.08 -13.10 7.30
CA SER A 108 -40.69 -14.51 7.38
C SER A 108 -39.49 -14.68 8.33
N ARG A 109 -39.25 -15.91 8.76
CA ARG A 109 -38.05 -16.24 9.56
C ARG A 109 -36.78 -15.89 8.81
N GLU A 110 -36.72 -16.19 7.52
CA GLU A 110 -35.58 -15.89 6.65
C GLU A 110 -35.30 -14.38 6.59
N SER A 111 -36.34 -13.53 6.54
CA SER A 111 -36.19 -12.08 6.60
C SER A 111 -35.51 -11.63 7.90
N PHE A 112 -35.89 -12.25 9.04
CA PHE A 112 -35.22 -11.98 10.32
C PHE A 112 -33.76 -12.46 10.31
N ASP A 113 -33.48 -13.64 9.77
CA ASP A 113 -32.12 -14.17 9.69
C ASP A 113 -31.22 -13.23 8.85
N HIS A 114 -31.73 -12.70 7.76
CA HIS A 114 -31.01 -11.71 6.94
C HIS A 114 -30.73 -10.40 7.65
N ILE A 115 -31.74 -9.84 8.34
CA ILE A 115 -31.52 -8.56 9.05
C ILE A 115 -30.56 -8.73 10.22
N MET A 116 -30.51 -9.90 10.86
CA MET A 116 -29.54 -10.20 11.92
C MET A 116 -28.09 -10.16 11.40
N LEU A 117 -27.86 -10.54 10.13
CA LEU A 117 -26.55 -10.39 9.49
C LEU A 117 -26.20 -8.92 9.29
N ASP A 118 -27.15 -8.09 8.85
CA ASP A 118 -26.95 -6.65 8.71
C ASP A 118 -26.66 -5.97 10.04
N ILE A 119 -27.38 -6.34 11.10
CA ILE A 119 -27.14 -5.88 12.47
C ILE A 119 -25.72 -6.23 12.90
N THR A 120 -25.32 -7.49 12.74
CA THR A 120 -23.97 -7.96 13.11
C THR A 120 -22.88 -7.18 12.37
N TYR A 121 -23.07 -6.94 11.08
CA TYR A 121 -22.10 -6.16 10.29
C TYR A 121 -22.04 -4.70 10.76
N TYR A 122 -23.18 -4.06 10.95
CA TYR A 122 -23.28 -2.68 11.40
C TYR A 122 -22.61 -2.49 12.78
N GLU A 123 -22.93 -3.32 13.75
CA GLU A 123 -22.34 -3.26 15.09
C GLU A 123 -20.82 -3.50 15.06
N HIS A 124 -20.35 -4.44 14.24
CA HIS A 124 -18.93 -4.70 14.08
C HIS A 124 -18.18 -3.50 13.46
N PHE A 125 -18.81 -2.81 12.52
CA PHE A 125 -18.25 -1.58 11.92
C PHE A 125 -18.22 -0.46 12.95
N CYS A 126 -19.31 -0.22 13.69
CA CYS A 126 -19.40 0.82 14.71
C CYS A 126 -18.37 0.65 15.84
N ARG A 127 -18.10 -0.60 16.26
CA ARG A 127 -17.05 -0.87 17.27
C ARG A 127 -15.66 -0.41 16.84
N ARG A 128 -15.37 -0.44 15.56
CA ARG A 128 -14.09 0.02 15.01
C ARG A 128 -14.09 1.50 14.63
N HIS A 129 -15.29 2.08 14.46
CA HIS A 129 -15.51 3.46 14.05
C HIS A 129 -16.58 4.12 14.94
N PRO A 130 -16.24 4.48 16.19
CA PRO A 130 -17.22 5.00 17.16
C PRO A 130 -17.97 6.24 16.68
N ASP A 131 -17.31 7.09 15.89
CA ASP A 131 -17.90 8.31 15.33
C ASP A 131 -19.02 8.02 14.31
N PHE A 132 -19.10 6.79 13.80
CA PHE A 132 -20.13 6.34 12.86
C PHE A 132 -21.40 5.88 13.58
N HIS A 133 -21.33 5.64 14.88
CA HIS A 133 -22.40 5.10 15.69
C HIS A 133 -23.66 6.00 15.68
N ASN A 134 -24.85 5.38 15.70
CA ASN A 134 -26.14 6.08 15.68
C ASN A 134 -27.11 5.46 16.69
N HIS A 135 -27.51 6.22 17.69
CA HIS A 135 -28.42 5.77 18.76
C HIS A 135 -29.81 5.33 18.26
N ILE A 136 -30.28 5.87 17.15
CA ILE A 136 -31.58 5.46 16.57
C ILE A 136 -31.47 4.01 16.07
N ALA A 137 -30.36 3.67 15.44
CA ALA A 137 -30.12 2.29 15.00
C ALA A 137 -30.01 1.30 16.17
N ASP A 138 -29.54 1.71 17.35
CA ASP A 138 -29.50 0.87 18.54
C ASP A 138 -30.90 0.53 19.04
N ILE A 139 -31.83 1.52 19.04
CA ILE A 139 -33.23 1.30 19.43
C ILE A 139 -33.89 0.33 18.47
N ALA A 140 -33.75 0.57 17.16
CA ALA A 140 -34.27 -0.29 16.11
C ALA A 140 -33.74 -1.73 16.21
N THR A 141 -32.43 -1.87 16.39
CA THR A 141 -31.76 -3.17 16.58
C THR A 141 -32.33 -3.92 17.79
N SER A 142 -32.46 -3.25 18.93
CA SER A 142 -33.02 -3.85 20.13
C SER A 142 -34.45 -4.34 19.91
N HIS A 143 -35.29 -3.53 19.29
CA HIS A 143 -36.70 -3.91 18.98
C HIS A 143 -36.78 -5.11 18.02
N ILE A 144 -35.96 -5.13 16.96
CA ILE A 144 -35.89 -6.25 16.01
C ILE A 144 -35.49 -7.54 16.73
N VAL A 145 -34.43 -7.49 17.56
CA VAL A 145 -33.93 -8.67 18.29
C VAL A 145 -34.97 -9.19 19.26
N GLU A 146 -35.65 -8.33 20.00
CA GLU A 146 -36.72 -8.73 20.95
C GLU A 146 -37.89 -9.33 20.19
N THR A 147 -38.33 -8.71 19.10
CA THR A 147 -39.40 -9.22 18.25
C THR A 147 -39.04 -10.58 17.67
N TYR A 148 -37.81 -10.77 17.20
CA TYR A 148 -37.36 -12.06 16.68
C TYR A 148 -37.39 -13.16 17.75
N LYS A 149 -36.87 -12.89 18.95
CA LYS A 149 -36.94 -13.83 20.09
C LYS A 149 -38.37 -14.22 20.45
N SER A 150 -39.26 -13.23 20.48
CA SER A 150 -40.67 -13.44 20.74
C SER A 150 -41.33 -14.32 19.68
N ARG A 151 -41.09 -14.08 18.40
CA ARG A 151 -41.62 -14.87 17.28
C ARG A 151 -41.03 -16.29 17.24
N LEU A 152 -39.75 -16.45 17.54
CA LEU A 152 -39.09 -17.76 17.67
C LEU A 152 -39.79 -18.62 18.76
N SER A 153 -40.06 -18.04 19.94
CA SER A 153 -40.68 -18.77 21.03
C SER A 153 -42.13 -19.23 20.72
N ARG A 154 -42.84 -18.46 19.87
CA ARG A 154 -44.22 -18.74 19.45
C ARG A 154 -44.33 -19.51 18.15
N ASN A 155 -43.21 -19.67 17.43
CA ASN A 155 -43.16 -20.18 16.05
C ASN A 155 -44.14 -19.44 15.12
N ASP A 156 -44.22 -18.12 15.29
CA ASP A 156 -45.17 -17.21 14.62
C ASP A 156 -44.45 -16.34 13.56
N PHE A 157 -44.12 -16.97 12.43
CA PHE A 157 -43.56 -16.31 11.27
C PHE A 157 -44.49 -16.40 10.08
N LEU A 158 -44.35 -15.45 9.16
CA LEU A 158 -44.99 -15.56 7.87
C LEU A 158 -44.47 -16.82 7.15
N LYS A 159 -45.37 -17.63 6.66
CA LYS A 159 -45.08 -18.87 5.92
C LYS A 159 -44.92 -18.58 4.44
#